data_41233826392cecfb9560a730548a6980
#
_entry.id   41233826392cecfb9560a730548a6980
#
_cell.length_a   1.000
_cell.length_b   1.000
_cell.length_c   1.000
_cell.angle_alpha   90.00
_cell.angle_beta   90.00
_cell.angle_gamma   90.00
#
_symmetry.space_group_name_H-M   'P 1'
#
loop_
_entity.id
_entity.type
_entity.pdbx_description
1 polymer ?
#
loop_
_entity_poly.entity_id
_entity_poly.type
_entity_poly.pdbx_seq_one_letter_code
_entity_poly.pdbx_strand_id
1 'polypeptide(L)'
;MKHKEIAKVISQESIATGVYSMWIQTKDIAAEAVAGQFISVYCKDGAKLLPRPISICEVNKEEGTLRIVYRVVGGGTTERSGYVSGDDIDILGPLGNGFMQREGKKAILIGGGIGIPPMVQLGKELKNIVKVQTVAGYRDELFLTDELEKNGDVYIATEDGSTGTKGTVIDAIKACAVTGDVIYACGPTPMLRAIKEYALANDIECQISLEEKMACGIGACLGCVCKSKEKDHHTNVNNKRICKDGPVFLAQEVEL
;
A
#
# COMPACT_ATOMS: atom_id res chain seq x y z
N MET A 1 -9.92 0.23 -16.28
CA MET A 1 -11.32 0.78 -16.03
C MET A 1 -11.66 0.57 -14.56
N LYS A 2 -12.69 1.24 -13.99
CA LYS A 2 -13.11 1.01 -12.60
C LYS A 2 -14.34 0.10 -12.60
N HIS A 3 -14.29 -1.01 -11.85
CA HIS A 3 -15.36 -2.01 -11.79
C HIS A 3 -15.96 -2.04 -10.39
N LYS A 4 -17.28 -2.10 -10.31
CA LYS A 4 -17.98 -2.41 -9.08
C LYS A 4 -18.48 -3.84 -9.15
N GLU A 5 -18.07 -4.68 -8.20
CA GLU A 5 -18.34 -6.10 -8.20
C GLU A 5 -18.86 -6.55 -6.83
N ILE A 6 -19.79 -7.49 -6.83
CA ILE A 6 -20.05 -8.34 -5.67
C ILE A 6 -19.19 -9.59 -5.87
N ALA A 7 -18.04 -9.60 -5.23
CA ALA A 7 -17.01 -10.62 -5.34
C ALA A 7 -17.17 -11.69 -4.24
N LYS A 8 -16.45 -12.80 -4.34
CA LYS A 8 -16.44 -13.87 -3.33
C LYS A 8 -15.15 -13.87 -2.53
N VAL A 9 -15.27 -14.01 -1.22
CA VAL A 9 -14.12 -14.32 -0.36
C VAL A 9 -13.70 -15.77 -0.62
N ILE A 10 -12.45 -15.97 -1.01
CA ILE A 10 -11.87 -17.31 -1.20
C ILE A 10 -11.38 -17.86 0.13
N SER A 11 -10.61 -17.05 0.85
CA SER A 11 -10.06 -17.38 2.16
C SER A 11 -9.79 -16.12 2.97
N GLN A 12 -9.77 -16.27 4.28
CA GLN A 12 -9.32 -15.26 5.21
C GLN A 12 -8.60 -15.91 6.38
N GLU A 13 -7.50 -15.31 6.78
CA GLU A 13 -6.69 -15.75 7.94
C GLU A 13 -6.17 -14.55 8.74
N SER A 14 -5.96 -14.74 10.03
CA SER A 14 -5.23 -13.80 10.86
C SER A 14 -3.74 -14.09 10.72
N ILE A 15 -2.95 -13.12 10.27
CA ILE A 15 -1.50 -13.27 10.04
C ILE A 15 -0.64 -12.56 11.09
N ALA A 16 -1.26 -11.71 11.91
CA ALA A 16 -0.69 -11.06 13.08
C ALA A 16 -1.83 -10.52 13.95
N THR A 17 -1.54 -10.05 15.16
CA THR A 17 -2.55 -9.50 16.08
C THR A 17 -3.34 -8.37 15.42
N GLY A 18 -4.63 -8.62 15.17
CA GLY A 18 -5.55 -7.70 14.51
C GLY A 18 -5.23 -7.42 13.03
N VAL A 19 -4.37 -8.21 12.40
CA VAL A 19 -4.05 -8.12 10.96
C VAL A 19 -4.58 -9.37 10.24
N TYR A 20 -5.36 -9.14 9.21
CA TYR A 20 -6.00 -10.18 8.41
C TYR A 20 -5.57 -10.13 6.97
N SER A 21 -5.37 -11.30 6.39
CA SER A 21 -5.11 -11.53 4.97
C SER A 21 -6.35 -12.16 4.36
N MET A 22 -6.87 -11.58 3.28
CA MET A 22 -8.08 -12.04 2.59
C MET A 22 -7.81 -12.16 1.09
N TRP A 23 -8.10 -13.34 0.52
CA TRP A 23 -8.16 -13.56 -0.92
C TRP A 23 -9.58 -13.42 -1.43
N ILE A 24 -9.74 -12.71 -2.56
CA ILE A 24 -11.03 -12.37 -3.16
C ILE A 24 -11.02 -12.82 -4.61
N GLN A 25 -12.09 -13.50 -5.05
CA GLN A 25 -12.33 -13.83 -6.45
C GLN A 25 -12.92 -12.60 -7.14
N THR A 26 -12.17 -11.98 -8.06
CA THR A 26 -12.59 -10.79 -8.80
C THR A 26 -11.90 -10.75 -10.15
N LYS A 27 -12.66 -11.01 -11.21
CA LYS A 27 -12.10 -11.17 -12.54
C LYS A 27 -11.61 -9.86 -13.14
N ASP A 28 -12.47 -8.86 -13.16
CA ASP A 28 -12.20 -7.62 -13.90
C ASP A 28 -11.23 -6.70 -13.12
N ILE A 29 -11.39 -6.62 -11.81
CA ILE A 29 -10.47 -5.83 -10.97
C ILE A 29 -9.06 -6.44 -10.99
N ALA A 30 -8.94 -7.77 -10.83
CA ALA A 30 -7.64 -8.44 -10.84
C ALA A 30 -6.93 -8.30 -12.19
N ALA A 31 -7.66 -8.35 -13.32
CA ALA A 31 -7.08 -8.22 -14.66
C ALA A 31 -6.40 -6.87 -14.89
N GLU A 32 -6.94 -5.79 -14.33
CA GLU A 32 -6.46 -4.41 -14.54
C GLU A 32 -5.58 -3.87 -13.39
N ALA A 33 -5.58 -4.52 -12.24
CA ALA A 33 -4.86 -4.05 -11.07
C ALA A 33 -3.33 -4.07 -11.24
N VAL A 34 -2.67 -3.06 -10.68
CA VAL A 34 -1.21 -2.93 -10.62
C VAL A 34 -0.75 -2.55 -9.22
N ALA A 35 0.55 -2.74 -8.93
CA ALA A 35 1.13 -2.44 -7.62
C ALA A 35 0.95 -0.96 -7.22
N GLY A 36 0.56 -0.72 -5.97
CA GLY A 36 0.31 0.62 -5.42
C GLY A 36 -1.13 1.10 -5.52
N GLN A 37 -1.99 0.41 -6.26
CA GLN A 37 -3.43 0.68 -6.28
C GLN A 37 -4.14 0.09 -5.06
N PHE A 38 -5.40 0.48 -4.88
CA PHE A 38 -6.27 0.03 -3.79
C PHE A 38 -7.66 -0.32 -4.31
N ILE A 39 -8.47 -0.94 -3.46
CA ILE A 39 -9.90 -1.13 -3.65
C ILE A 39 -10.68 -0.46 -2.53
N SER A 40 -11.89 0.00 -2.82
CA SER A 40 -12.88 0.41 -1.82
C SER A 40 -13.76 -0.79 -1.47
N VAL A 41 -13.82 -1.15 -0.19
CA VAL A 41 -14.63 -2.26 0.31
C VAL A 41 -15.82 -1.71 1.10
N TYR A 42 -17.02 -2.06 0.68
CA TYR A 42 -18.25 -1.65 1.32
C TYR A 42 -18.59 -2.58 2.48
N CYS A 43 -19.33 -2.08 3.47
CA CYS A 43 -19.84 -2.88 4.58
C CYS A 43 -21.20 -3.48 4.22
N LYS A 44 -21.54 -4.65 4.77
CA LYS A 44 -22.90 -5.25 4.69
C LYS A 44 -23.89 -4.45 5.55
N ASP A 45 -23.40 -3.87 6.67
CA ASP A 45 -24.20 -3.01 7.54
C ASP A 45 -24.46 -1.66 6.85
N GLY A 46 -25.70 -1.44 6.43
CA GLY A 46 -26.15 -0.23 5.74
C GLY A 46 -26.00 1.07 6.55
N ALA A 47 -25.79 1.00 7.86
CA ALA A 47 -25.44 2.18 8.68
C ALA A 47 -24.00 2.66 8.49
N LYS A 48 -23.13 1.83 7.91
CA LYS A 48 -21.72 2.14 7.61
C LYS A 48 -21.56 2.61 6.16
N LEU A 49 -22.04 3.80 5.86
CA LEU A 49 -22.19 4.33 4.51
C LEU A 49 -20.88 4.46 3.71
N LEU A 50 -19.76 4.77 4.36
CA LEU A 50 -18.50 5.00 3.66
C LEU A 50 -17.75 3.68 3.45
N PRO A 51 -17.22 3.43 2.24
CA PRO A 51 -16.34 2.28 2.00
C PRO A 51 -14.97 2.46 2.68
N ARG A 52 -14.23 1.37 2.82
CA ARG A 52 -12.87 1.36 3.36
C ARG A 52 -11.89 1.18 2.22
N PRO A 53 -11.01 2.16 1.96
CA PRO A 53 -9.91 1.97 1.04
C PRO A 53 -8.91 0.99 1.64
N ILE A 54 -8.58 -0.05 0.89
CA ILE A 54 -7.59 -1.06 1.28
C ILE A 54 -6.64 -1.27 0.12
N SER A 55 -5.36 -1.11 0.37
CA SER A 55 -4.31 -1.33 -0.62
C SER A 55 -4.30 -2.78 -1.10
N ILE A 56 -4.01 -2.97 -2.38
CA ILE A 56 -3.83 -4.30 -2.97
C ILE A 56 -2.48 -4.85 -2.51
N CYS A 57 -2.52 -6.03 -1.90
CA CYS A 57 -1.32 -6.75 -1.45
C CYS A 57 -0.73 -7.59 -2.57
N GLU A 58 -1.57 -8.35 -3.28
CA GLU A 58 -1.16 -9.26 -4.34
C GLU A 58 -2.26 -9.45 -5.38
N VAL A 59 -1.85 -9.71 -6.63
CA VAL A 59 -2.76 -9.96 -7.75
C VAL A 59 -2.33 -11.23 -8.47
N ASN A 60 -3.28 -12.12 -8.75
CA ASN A 60 -3.13 -13.20 -9.69
C ASN A 60 -4.11 -12.98 -10.86
N LYS A 61 -3.58 -12.46 -11.96
CA LYS A 61 -4.38 -12.13 -13.16
C LYS A 61 -4.94 -13.36 -13.87
N GLU A 62 -4.20 -14.47 -13.84
CA GLU A 62 -4.57 -15.73 -14.51
C GLU A 62 -5.78 -16.37 -13.80
N GLU A 63 -5.75 -16.42 -12.49
CA GLU A 63 -6.84 -16.95 -11.66
C GLU A 63 -7.97 -15.94 -11.42
N GLY A 64 -7.77 -14.66 -11.75
CA GLY A 64 -8.71 -13.59 -11.47
C GLY A 64 -8.90 -13.38 -9.97
N THR A 65 -7.81 -13.43 -9.19
CA THR A 65 -7.86 -13.27 -7.74
C THR A 65 -7.02 -12.10 -7.25
N LEU A 66 -7.42 -11.53 -6.11
CA LEU A 66 -6.79 -10.38 -5.49
C LEU A 66 -6.67 -10.61 -3.98
N ARG A 67 -5.51 -10.31 -3.42
CA ARG A 67 -5.26 -10.37 -1.97
C ARG A 67 -5.24 -8.96 -1.39
N ILE A 68 -5.97 -8.77 -0.31
CA ILE A 68 -5.86 -7.59 0.55
C ILE A 68 -5.36 -8.02 1.93
N VAL A 69 -4.56 -7.13 2.55
CA VAL A 69 -4.16 -7.28 3.95
C VAL A 69 -4.55 -6.00 4.68
N TYR A 70 -5.24 -6.14 5.80
CA TYR A 70 -5.77 -4.99 6.53
C TYR A 70 -5.69 -5.17 8.03
N ARG A 71 -5.59 -4.05 8.75
CA ARG A 71 -5.65 -4.00 10.21
C ARG A 71 -7.06 -3.68 10.68
N VAL A 72 -7.50 -4.34 11.75
CA VAL A 72 -8.76 -4.02 12.43
C VAL A 72 -8.56 -2.77 13.27
N VAL A 73 -9.20 -1.66 12.86
CA VAL A 73 -9.10 -0.35 13.54
C VAL A 73 -10.45 0.28 13.84
N GLY A 74 -11.55 -0.28 13.35
CA GLY A 74 -12.89 0.29 13.54
C GLY A 74 -14.00 -0.58 12.98
N GLY A 75 -15.26 -0.20 13.15
CA GLY A 75 -16.44 -1.03 12.90
C GLY A 75 -16.51 -1.70 11.51
N GLY A 76 -16.00 -1.06 10.45
CA GLY A 76 -15.99 -1.66 9.12
C GLY A 76 -14.94 -2.76 8.95
N THR A 77 -13.76 -2.60 9.53
CA THR A 77 -12.72 -3.63 9.52
C THR A 77 -13.01 -4.75 10.51
N THR A 78 -13.70 -4.45 11.63
CA THR A 78 -14.21 -5.46 12.56
C THR A 78 -15.29 -6.34 11.90
N GLU A 79 -16.24 -5.75 11.16
CA GLU A 79 -17.23 -6.53 10.40
C GLU A 79 -16.53 -7.49 9.42
N ARG A 80 -15.53 -6.97 8.70
CA ARG A 80 -14.80 -7.75 7.70
C ARG A 80 -13.98 -8.88 8.31
N SER A 81 -13.43 -8.71 9.51
CA SER A 81 -12.66 -9.78 10.18
C SER A 81 -13.49 -11.03 10.52
N GLY A 82 -14.82 -10.91 10.47
CA GLY A 82 -15.74 -12.05 10.61
C GLY A 82 -16.10 -12.75 9.29
N TYR A 83 -15.60 -12.30 8.13
CA TYR A 83 -15.91 -12.94 6.85
C TYR A 83 -15.20 -14.30 6.71
N VAL A 84 -15.87 -15.22 6.03
CA VAL A 84 -15.38 -16.57 5.77
C VAL A 84 -15.43 -16.90 4.27
N SER A 85 -14.79 -17.98 3.88
CA SER A 85 -14.85 -18.48 2.50
C SER A 85 -16.29 -18.64 2.03
N GLY A 86 -16.59 -18.15 0.83
CA GLY A 86 -17.92 -18.13 0.22
C GLY A 86 -18.76 -16.88 0.50
N ASP A 87 -18.37 -16.03 1.45
CA ASP A 87 -19.04 -14.77 1.71
C ASP A 87 -19.00 -13.82 0.51
N ASP A 88 -20.06 -13.03 0.34
CA ASP A 88 -20.09 -11.93 -0.61
C ASP A 88 -19.38 -10.70 -0.02
N ILE A 89 -18.58 -10.05 -0.86
CA ILE A 89 -17.88 -8.80 -0.55
C ILE A 89 -18.12 -7.77 -1.66
N ASP A 90 -18.72 -6.64 -1.34
CA ASP A 90 -18.99 -5.55 -2.28
C ASP A 90 -17.75 -4.66 -2.41
N ILE A 91 -17.16 -4.59 -3.60
CA ILE A 91 -15.90 -3.89 -3.86
C ILE A 91 -15.98 -2.99 -5.09
N LEU A 92 -15.20 -1.92 -5.07
CA LEU A 92 -14.98 -1.02 -6.21
C LEU A 92 -13.47 -0.89 -6.44
N GLY A 93 -13.02 -1.16 -7.65
CA GLY A 93 -11.60 -1.09 -8.01
C GLY A 93 -11.29 -1.39 -9.48
N PRO A 94 -10.01 -1.47 -9.85
CA PRO A 94 -8.89 -0.92 -9.08
C PRO A 94 -8.96 0.60 -9.04
N LEU A 95 -8.49 1.22 -7.96
CA LEU A 95 -8.57 2.66 -7.72
C LEU A 95 -7.18 3.27 -7.56
N GLY A 96 -7.09 4.55 -7.95
CA GLY A 96 -5.86 5.31 -7.89
C GLY A 96 -4.82 4.92 -8.94
N ASN A 97 -3.65 5.54 -8.83
CA ASN A 97 -2.50 5.31 -9.70
C ASN A 97 -1.47 4.44 -8.96
N GLY A 98 -0.88 3.46 -9.65
CA GLY A 98 0.17 2.61 -9.10
C GLY A 98 1.55 3.28 -9.09
N PHE A 99 2.54 2.54 -8.61
CA PHE A 99 3.94 2.95 -8.66
C PHE A 99 4.45 3.00 -10.11
N MET A 100 5.21 4.04 -10.43
CA MET A 100 5.92 4.16 -11.71
C MET A 100 7.20 3.35 -11.63
N GLN A 101 7.21 2.16 -12.22
CA GLN A 101 8.38 1.28 -12.24
C GLN A 101 9.53 1.92 -13.04
N ARG A 102 10.76 1.81 -12.51
CA ARG A 102 11.98 2.36 -13.12
C ARG A 102 12.88 1.20 -13.54
N GLU A 103 12.91 0.93 -14.83
CA GLU A 103 13.79 -0.09 -15.41
C GLU A 103 15.26 0.29 -15.24
N GLY A 104 16.12 -0.72 -15.06
CA GLY A 104 17.57 -0.56 -14.94
C GLY A 104 18.05 0.14 -13.66
N LYS A 105 17.12 0.47 -12.73
CA LYS A 105 17.43 1.13 -11.47
C LYS A 105 17.28 0.16 -10.29
N LYS A 106 18.27 0.15 -9.39
CA LYS A 106 18.22 -0.64 -8.15
C LYS A 106 17.13 -0.08 -7.23
N ALA A 107 16.14 -0.90 -6.90
CA ALA A 107 14.97 -0.50 -6.15
C ALA A 107 15.10 -0.75 -4.65
N ILE A 108 14.72 0.24 -3.84
CA ILE A 108 14.50 0.11 -2.40
C ILE A 108 13.00 0.21 -2.15
N LEU A 109 12.38 -0.87 -1.70
CA LEU A 109 10.99 -0.90 -1.25
C LEU A 109 10.96 -0.68 0.26
N ILE A 110 10.16 0.27 0.74
CA ILE A 110 10.07 0.57 2.17
C ILE A 110 8.61 0.47 2.60
N GLY A 111 8.30 -0.52 3.44
CA GLY A 111 6.97 -0.71 4.02
C GLY A 111 6.98 -0.51 5.53
N GLY A 112 6.01 0.21 6.09
CA GLY A 112 5.85 0.37 7.53
C GLY A 112 4.49 -0.11 8.03
N GLY A 113 4.46 -1.09 8.94
CA GLY A 113 3.22 -1.63 9.47
C GLY A 113 2.26 -2.07 8.37
N ILE A 114 1.02 -1.54 8.34
CA ILE A 114 0.05 -1.90 7.31
C ILE A 114 0.37 -1.31 5.92
N GLY A 115 1.45 -0.57 5.76
CA GLY A 115 2.00 -0.18 4.47
C GLY A 115 2.93 -1.22 3.83
N ILE A 116 3.23 -2.33 4.51
CA ILE A 116 4.02 -3.45 3.98
C ILE A 116 3.31 -4.21 2.85
N PRO A 117 2.02 -4.53 2.94
CA PRO A 117 1.31 -5.32 1.93
C PRO A 117 1.49 -4.84 0.47
N PRO A 118 1.38 -3.54 0.13
CA PRO A 118 1.62 -3.07 -1.24
C PRO A 118 3.02 -3.38 -1.78
N MET A 119 4.02 -3.55 -0.92
CA MET A 119 5.39 -3.87 -1.32
C MET A 119 5.54 -5.30 -1.83
N VAL A 120 4.63 -6.21 -1.44
CA VAL A 120 4.62 -7.61 -1.92
C VAL A 120 4.38 -7.66 -3.43
N GLN A 121 3.30 -7.02 -3.91
CA GLN A 121 3.00 -6.98 -5.35
C GLN A 121 4.08 -6.23 -6.13
N LEU A 122 4.54 -5.09 -5.61
CA LEU A 122 5.59 -4.31 -6.26
C LEU A 122 6.90 -5.10 -6.38
N GLY A 123 7.30 -5.80 -5.33
CA GLY A 123 8.47 -6.68 -5.35
C GLY A 123 8.33 -7.81 -6.37
N LYS A 124 7.15 -8.43 -6.45
CA LYS A 124 6.82 -9.48 -7.41
C LYS A 124 6.94 -8.99 -8.86
N GLU A 125 6.49 -7.75 -9.13
CA GLU A 125 6.58 -7.15 -10.46
C GLU A 125 8.02 -6.75 -10.82
N LEU A 126 8.80 -6.26 -9.86
CA LEU A 126 10.15 -5.73 -10.10
C LEU A 126 11.26 -6.78 -10.10
N LYS A 127 11.13 -7.90 -9.37
CA LYS A 127 12.23 -8.85 -9.13
C LYS A 127 12.90 -9.43 -10.38
N ASN A 128 12.19 -9.47 -11.49
CA ASN A 128 12.71 -9.98 -12.77
C ASN A 128 13.28 -8.86 -13.68
N ILE A 129 13.16 -7.60 -13.25
CA ILE A 129 13.54 -6.41 -14.02
C ILE A 129 14.75 -5.73 -13.39
N VAL A 130 14.77 -5.64 -12.05
CA VAL A 130 15.80 -4.93 -11.30
C VAL A 130 16.16 -5.66 -10.00
N LYS A 131 17.31 -5.32 -9.40
CA LYS A 131 17.62 -5.80 -8.04
C LYS A 131 16.69 -5.11 -7.05
N VAL A 132 15.92 -5.90 -6.29
CA VAL A 132 15.00 -5.44 -5.25
C VAL A 132 15.60 -5.62 -3.86
N GLN A 133 15.53 -4.60 -3.04
CA GLN A 133 15.83 -4.61 -1.62
C GLN A 133 14.62 -4.06 -0.87
N THR A 134 14.11 -4.80 0.11
CA THR A 134 12.96 -4.37 0.91
C THR A 134 13.39 -4.06 2.33
N VAL A 135 13.01 -2.89 2.84
CA VAL A 135 13.15 -2.51 4.25
C VAL A 135 11.76 -2.50 4.86
N ALA A 136 11.51 -3.45 5.74
CA ALA A 136 10.20 -3.62 6.39
C ALA A 136 10.28 -3.16 7.86
N GLY A 137 9.47 -2.14 8.19
CA GLY A 137 9.37 -1.58 9.52
C GLY A 137 8.14 -2.10 10.27
N TYR A 138 8.35 -2.64 11.45
CA TYR A 138 7.31 -3.13 12.34
C TYR A 138 7.41 -2.44 13.70
N ARG A 139 6.33 -2.49 14.45
CA ARG A 139 6.39 -2.11 15.86
C ARG A 139 7.04 -3.22 16.68
N ASP A 140 6.52 -4.43 16.56
CA ASP A 140 6.90 -5.62 17.33
C ASP A 140 6.68 -6.92 16.53
N GLU A 141 5.48 -7.21 16.06
CA GLU A 141 5.08 -8.45 15.41
C GLU A 141 5.24 -8.40 13.88
N LEU A 142 5.93 -9.39 13.32
CA LEU A 142 6.22 -9.50 11.90
C LEU A 142 5.11 -10.22 11.14
N PHE A 143 4.89 -9.83 9.88
CA PHE A 143 4.00 -10.52 8.94
C PHE A 143 4.46 -10.26 7.49
N LEU A 144 4.18 -11.15 6.57
CA LEU A 144 4.53 -11.11 5.14
C LEU A 144 6.05 -11.12 4.86
N THR A 145 6.89 -11.49 5.81
CA THR A 145 8.35 -11.54 5.62
C THR A 145 8.74 -12.55 4.55
N ASP A 146 8.16 -13.74 4.59
CA ASP A 146 8.43 -14.82 3.63
C ASP A 146 8.03 -14.43 2.19
N GLU A 147 6.94 -13.66 2.04
CA GLU A 147 6.50 -13.14 0.74
C GLU A 147 7.46 -12.07 0.20
N LEU A 148 7.99 -11.21 1.08
CA LEU A 148 8.98 -10.21 0.69
C LEU A 148 10.30 -10.87 0.29
N GLU A 149 10.78 -11.87 1.03
CA GLU A 149 12.03 -12.61 0.78
C GLU A 149 12.01 -13.33 -0.56
N LYS A 150 10.86 -13.79 -1.05
CA LYS A 150 10.70 -14.37 -2.40
C LYS A 150 10.98 -13.36 -3.53
N ASN A 151 11.02 -12.07 -3.22
CA ASN A 151 11.13 -11.01 -4.20
C ASN A 151 12.47 -10.26 -4.17
N GLY A 152 13.31 -10.49 -3.15
CA GLY A 152 14.63 -9.85 -3.04
C GLY A 152 15.18 -9.88 -1.62
N ASP A 153 16.25 -9.10 -1.39
CA ASP A 153 16.86 -8.99 -0.07
C ASP A 153 15.90 -8.26 0.88
N VAL A 154 15.74 -8.76 2.12
CA VAL A 154 14.85 -8.14 3.12
C VAL A 154 15.65 -7.71 4.36
N TYR A 155 15.42 -6.49 4.80
CA TYR A 155 15.98 -5.88 6.00
C TYR A 155 14.84 -5.47 6.93
N ILE A 156 14.88 -5.93 8.17
CA ILE A 156 13.82 -5.70 9.15
C ILE A 156 14.25 -4.63 10.15
N ALA A 157 13.34 -3.71 10.46
CA ALA A 157 13.43 -2.81 11.58
C ALA A 157 12.26 -3.04 12.53
N THR A 158 12.53 -3.13 13.85
CA THR A 158 11.50 -3.17 14.89
C THR A 158 11.75 -2.08 15.93
N GLU A 159 10.68 -1.42 16.38
CA GLU A 159 10.81 -0.34 17.36
C GLU A 159 11.41 -0.83 18.68
N ASP A 160 11.04 -2.03 19.11
CA ASP A 160 11.53 -2.66 20.36
C ASP A 160 12.90 -3.35 20.21
N GLY A 161 13.32 -3.64 18.97
CA GLY A 161 14.56 -4.36 18.66
C GLY A 161 14.45 -5.87 18.82
N SER A 162 13.23 -6.43 18.83
CA SER A 162 12.99 -7.89 18.93
C SER A 162 13.52 -8.65 17.73
N THR A 163 13.53 -8.03 16.55
CA THR A 163 14.05 -8.63 15.31
C THR A 163 14.69 -7.57 14.41
N GLY A 164 15.83 -7.91 13.82
CA GLY A 164 16.54 -7.03 12.88
C GLY A 164 17.17 -5.81 13.55
N THR A 165 17.09 -4.67 12.91
CA THR A 165 17.64 -3.40 13.44
C THR A 165 16.64 -2.77 14.40
N LYS A 166 17.08 -2.43 15.61
CA LYS A 166 16.27 -1.65 16.55
C LYS A 166 16.12 -0.21 16.05
N GLY A 167 14.87 0.25 15.94
CA GLY A 167 14.56 1.64 15.56
C GLY A 167 13.69 1.73 14.31
N THR A 168 13.99 2.70 13.47
CA THR A 168 13.21 3.06 12.28
C THR A 168 13.74 2.37 11.01
N VAL A 169 12.99 2.43 9.92
CA VAL A 169 13.44 1.98 8.59
C VAL A 169 14.69 2.72 8.12
N ILE A 170 14.87 3.99 8.50
CA ILE A 170 16.08 4.77 8.20
C ILE A 170 17.30 4.23 8.96
N ASP A 171 17.10 3.78 10.20
CA ASP A 171 18.17 3.16 10.97
C ASP A 171 18.61 1.83 10.33
N ALA A 172 17.65 1.03 9.85
CA ALA A 172 17.95 -0.21 9.13
C ALA A 172 18.68 0.06 7.80
N ILE A 173 18.25 1.06 7.01
CA ILE A 173 18.95 1.46 5.78
C ILE A 173 20.43 1.78 6.06
N LYS A 174 20.70 2.55 7.11
CA LYS A 174 22.06 2.94 7.51
C LYS A 174 22.87 1.76 8.06
N ALA A 175 22.29 0.99 8.97
CA ALA A 175 22.97 -0.13 9.62
C ALA A 175 23.34 -1.25 8.64
N CYS A 176 22.47 -1.53 7.65
CA CYS A 176 22.67 -2.57 6.65
C CYS A 176 23.29 -2.05 5.34
N ALA A 177 23.67 -0.77 5.29
CA ALA A 177 24.23 -0.11 4.10
C ALA A 177 23.37 -0.34 2.84
N VAL A 178 22.03 -0.27 2.98
CA VAL A 178 21.09 -0.41 1.86
C VAL A 178 21.24 0.77 0.92
N THR A 179 21.45 0.50 -0.37
CA THR A 179 21.65 1.54 -1.40
C THR A 179 20.78 1.24 -2.61
N GLY A 180 20.33 2.28 -3.28
CA GLY A 180 19.52 2.14 -4.50
C GLY A 180 19.33 3.47 -5.22
N ASP A 181 18.74 3.41 -6.40
CA ASP A 181 18.56 4.55 -7.29
C ASP A 181 17.14 5.12 -7.20
N VAL A 182 16.19 4.31 -6.68
CA VAL A 182 14.79 4.68 -6.50
C VAL A 182 14.22 4.07 -5.23
N ILE A 183 13.46 4.87 -4.49
CA ILE A 183 12.71 4.45 -3.30
C ILE A 183 11.22 4.41 -3.63
N TYR A 184 10.58 3.32 -3.24
CA TYR A 184 9.13 3.14 -3.23
C TYR A 184 8.68 2.91 -1.79
N ALA A 185 7.82 3.78 -1.26
CA ALA A 185 7.48 3.72 0.15
C ALA A 185 5.97 3.77 0.41
N CYS A 186 5.52 3.00 1.41
CA CYS A 186 4.17 3.04 1.94
C CYS A 186 4.18 2.83 3.46
N GLY A 187 3.44 3.64 4.21
CA GLY A 187 3.35 3.54 5.66
C GLY A 187 2.91 4.83 6.34
N PRO A 188 3.10 4.94 7.66
CA PRO A 188 2.68 6.11 8.43
C PRO A 188 3.33 7.41 7.96
N THR A 189 2.58 8.52 8.00
CA THR A 189 3.07 9.85 7.57
C THR A 189 4.43 10.25 8.19
N PRO A 190 4.69 10.03 9.50
CA PRO A 190 6.01 10.35 10.07
C PRO A 190 7.16 9.57 9.42
N MET A 191 6.93 8.29 9.09
CA MET A 191 7.90 7.47 8.38
C MET A 191 8.13 7.99 6.95
N LEU A 192 7.05 8.29 6.22
CA LEU A 192 7.15 8.83 4.85
C LEU A 192 7.87 10.17 4.81
N ARG A 193 7.69 11.02 5.83
CA ARG A 193 8.42 12.29 5.98
C ARG A 193 9.93 12.04 6.14
N ALA A 194 10.32 11.14 7.02
CA ALA A 194 11.73 10.79 7.22
C ALA A 194 12.36 10.17 5.95
N ILE A 195 11.62 9.34 5.23
CA ILE A 195 12.05 8.75 3.96
C ILE A 195 12.23 9.84 2.89
N LYS A 196 11.30 10.78 2.78
CA LYS A 196 11.39 11.92 1.86
C LYS A 196 12.64 12.77 2.14
N GLU A 197 12.90 13.10 3.40
CA GLU A 197 14.10 13.84 3.81
C GLU A 197 15.37 13.07 3.47
N TYR A 198 15.41 11.76 3.76
CA TYR A 198 16.53 10.89 3.42
C TYR A 198 16.77 10.85 1.90
N ALA A 199 15.72 10.67 1.10
CA ALA A 199 15.83 10.60 -0.36
C ALA A 199 16.35 11.92 -0.95
N LEU A 200 15.83 13.07 -0.47
CA LEU A 200 16.30 14.39 -0.90
C LEU A 200 17.77 14.64 -0.53
N ALA A 201 18.20 14.23 0.66
CA ALA A 201 19.59 14.41 1.12
C ALA A 201 20.59 13.54 0.35
N ASN A 202 20.12 12.44 -0.29
CA ASN A 202 20.97 11.51 -1.04
C ASN A 202 20.73 11.54 -2.56
N ASP A 203 19.93 12.52 -3.06
CA ASP A 203 19.56 12.66 -4.48
C ASP A 203 18.96 11.38 -5.08
N ILE A 204 18.07 10.70 -4.33
CA ILE A 204 17.39 9.48 -4.75
C ILE A 204 15.94 9.81 -5.16
N GLU A 205 15.51 9.31 -6.34
CA GLU A 205 14.08 9.40 -6.71
C GLU A 205 13.23 8.66 -5.67
N CYS A 206 12.16 9.31 -5.20
CA CYS A 206 11.31 8.72 -4.17
C CYS A 206 9.83 8.84 -4.54
N GLN A 207 9.14 7.71 -4.54
CA GLN A 207 7.71 7.60 -4.72
C GLN A 207 7.08 7.13 -3.40
N ILE A 208 6.06 7.85 -2.94
CA ILE A 208 5.37 7.58 -1.68
C ILE A 208 3.89 7.33 -1.92
N SER A 209 3.34 6.32 -1.26
CA SER A 209 1.91 6.03 -1.25
C SER A 209 1.27 6.64 0.00
N LEU A 210 0.32 7.55 -0.20
CA LEU A 210 -0.38 8.26 0.87
C LEU A 210 -1.71 7.58 1.20
N GLU A 211 -2.04 7.61 2.49
CA GLU A 211 -3.34 7.19 2.99
C GLU A 211 -4.14 8.38 3.52
N GLU A 212 -5.45 8.39 3.24
CA GLU A 212 -6.39 9.36 3.81
C GLU A 212 -7.78 8.72 3.90
N LYS A 213 -8.61 9.31 4.75
CA LYS A 213 -10.03 8.93 4.83
C LYS A 213 -10.71 9.23 3.50
N MET A 214 -11.43 8.26 2.96
CA MET A 214 -12.09 8.38 1.67
C MET A 214 -13.60 8.19 1.81
N ALA A 215 -14.35 8.99 1.01
CA ALA A 215 -15.77 8.78 0.84
C ALA A 215 -16.06 8.14 -0.52
N CYS A 216 -15.84 8.84 -1.65
CA CYS A 216 -16.20 8.31 -2.97
C CYS A 216 -15.14 7.37 -3.58
N GLY A 217 -13.87 7.51 -3.26
CA GLY A 217 -12.76 6.74 -3.86
C GLY A 217 -12.47 7.01 -5.34
N ILE A 218 -13.21 7.92 -5.98
CA ILE A 218 -13.16 8.16 -7.44
C ILE A 218 -12.83 9.61 -7.84
N GLY A 219 -12.51 10.46 -6.85
CA GLY A 219 -12.10 11.86 -7.08
C GLY A 219 -13.25 12.86 -7.17
N ALA A 220 -14.48 12.51 -6.84
CA ALA A 220 -15.64 13.40 -6.98
C ALA A 220 -15.90 14.29 -5.74
N CYS A 221 -15.66 13.77 -4.51
CA CYS A 221 -16.13 14.42 -3.28
C CYS A 221 -15.10 15.35 -2.61
N LEU A 222 -13.85 15.36 -3.05
CA LEU A 222 -12.73 16.11 -2.47
C LEU A 222 -12.43 15.78 -0.98
N GLY A 223 -12.90 14.64 -0.47
CA GLY A 223 -12.72 14.24 0.93
C GLY A 223 -11.31 13.75 1.29
N CYS A 224 -10.50 13.34 0.27
CA CYS A 224 -9.18 12.74 0.47
C CYS A 224 -8.06 13.62 -0.14
N VAL A 225 -8.12 14.94 0.05
CA VAL A 225 -7.12 15.85 -0.51
C VAL A 225 -5.88 15.92 0.37
N CYS A 226 -4.72 15.96 -0.28
CA CYS A 226 -3.44 16.31 0.35
C CYS A 226 -2.91 17.61 -0.26
N LYS A 227 -2.06 18.32 0.47
CA LYS A 227 -1.40 19.52 -0.05
C LYS A 227 -0.35 19.15 -1.09
N SER A 228 -0.27 19.96 -2.16
CA SER A 228 0.73 19.82 -3.20
C SER A 228 1.50 21.13 -3.43
N LYS A 229 2.71 21.02 -3.98
CA LYS A 229 3.49 22.22 -4.34
C LYS A 229 2.88 22.97 -5.51
N GLU A 230 2.32 22.25 -6.47
CA GLU A 230 1.72 22.82 -7.66
C GLU A 230 0.20 22.96 -7.51
N LYS A 231 -0.36 23.96 -8.19
CA LYS A 231 -1.81 24.16 -8.26
C LYS A 231 -2.45 23.07 -9.12
N ASP A 232 -3.55 22.52 -8.66
CA ASP A 232 -4.43 21.69 -9.49
C ASP A 232 -5.12 22.55 -10.56
N HIS A 233 -4.97 22.17 -11.82
CA HIS A 233 -5.56 22.90 -12.96
C HIS A 233 -7.10 22.94 -12.96
N HIS A 234 -7.75 22.06 -12.17
CA HIS A 234 -9.21 22.01 -12.09
C HIS A 234 -9.78 22.91 -10.99
N THR A 235 -9.17 22.90 -9.82
CA THR A 235 -9.65 23.63 -8.63
C THR A 235 -8.89 24.94 -8.39
N ASN A 236 -7.76 25.12 -9.07
CA ASN A 236 -6.83 26.24 -8.94
C ASN A 236 -6.27 26.44 -7.51
N VAL A 237 -6.24 25.36 -6.72
CA VAL A 237 -5.66 25.29 -5.37
C VAL A 237 -4.52 24.28 -5.29
N ASN A 238 -3.64 24.43 -4.30
CA ASN A 238 -2.49 23.55 -4.10
C ASN A 238 -2.93 22.29 -3.36
N ASN A 239 -3.68 21.41 -4.03
CA ASN A 239 -4.08 20.11 -3.51
C ASN A 239 -4.16 19.05 -4.61
N LYS A 240 -4.03 17.77 -4.19
CA LYS A 240 -4.24 16.60 -5.02
C LYS A 240 -5.18 15.63 -4.30
N ARG A 241 -6.01 14.92 -5.06
CA ARG A 241 -6.95 13.91 -4.53
C ARG A 241 -6.26 12.57 -4.46
N ILE A 242 -6.02 12.06 -3.27
CA ILE A 242 -5.31 10.79 -3.08
C ILE A 242 -5.98 9.65 -3.86
N CYS A 243 -7.30 9.59 -3.90
CA CYS A 243 -8.03 8.51 -4.59
C CYS A 243 -8.01 8.58 -6.13
N LYS A 244 -7.63 9.73 -6.72
CA LYS A 244 -7.66 9.93 -8.18
C LYS A 244 -6.28 10.29 -8.74
N ASP A 245 -5.60 11.25 -8.10
CA ASP A 245 -4.33 11.78 -8.55
C ASP A 245 -3.15 10.99 -7.96
N GLY A 246 -3.37 10.27 -6.81
CA GLY A 246 -2.54 9.30 -6.14
C GLY A 246 -3.17 7.89 -6.16
N PRO A 247 -2.90 7.05 -5.16
CA PRO A 247 -2.26 7.34 -3.88
C PRO A 247 -0.74 7.51 -3.96
N VAL A 248 -0.13 7.09 -5.06
CA VAL A 248 1.31 7.20 -5.27
C VAL A 248 1.65 8.55 -5.90
N PHE A 249 2.62 9.23 -5.29
CA PHE A 249 3.14 10.52 -5.75
C PHE A 249 4.66 10.50 -5.72
N LEU A 250 5.31 11.33 -6.54
CA LEU A 250 6.70 11.70 -6.28
C LEU A 250 6.75 12.47 -4.96
N ALA A 251 7.68 12.10 -4.08
CA ALA A 251 7.74 12.67 -2.73
C ALA A 251 7.91 14.20 -2.72
N GLN A 252 8.50 14.76 -3.76
CA GLN A 252 8.67 16.20 -3.91
C GLN A 252 7.39 16.96 -4.32
N GLU A 253 6.37 16.27 -4.86
CA GLU A 253 5.14 16.92 -5.33
C GLU A 253 4.17 17.26 -4.20
N VAL A 254 4.25 16.55 -3.08
CA VAL A 254 3.30 16.65 -1.97
C VAL A 254 3.97 17.12 -0.68
N GLU A 255 3.19 17.81 0.16
CA GLU A 255 3.57 18.17 1.52
C GLU A 255 3.11 17.08 2.50
N LEU A 256 3.96 16.72 3.49
CA LEU A 256 3.69 15.69 4.49
C LEU A 256 3.63 16.28 5.90
#